data_74806aa03ca630913a6e9f2a08fd2036
#
_entry.id   74806aa03ca630913a6e9f2a08fd2036
#
_cell.length_a   1.000
_cell.length_b   1.000
_cell.length_c   1.000
_cell.angle_alpha   90.00
_cell.angle_beta   90.00
_cell.angle_gamma   90.00
#
_symmetry.space_group_name_H-M   'P 1'
#
loop_
_entity.id
_entity.type
_entity.pdbx_description
1 polymer ?
#
loop_
_entity_poly.entity_id
_entity_poly.type
_entity_poly.pdbx_seq_one_letter_code
_entity_poly.pdbx_strand_id
1 'polypeptide(L)'
;MPSPTCRATRLLAALALTLPPGLAAAAEGRTWANPVDLDYRYNFEQMNEGISYRTGADPAVVRFGDAYYLFLTLADGYWRSTDLLHWQFVAPDRWPFDSEVAPATLVADGKLFLMQAATQPRPLLVSTDPAHGHWAFWTRQLPAVPGAVFSEMEHALRPGELPPGPWDPGLFQDEDGKTYLYWGSSNVHPLYGAQLDLKPGDAAQGEGKRLAFVTPPQPLLALDPAQHGWERFGQDHTDEHTAPFLEGAWMNRVGDRYYLQYAAPGTEYNVYGTGVYVARGPLGPFEYAPYNPVGEKPGGFVTGAGHGSTFQDAHGNWWNTGTSWIGSNWTFERRVGLYRAGFHTDGQMWVDTRFGDFPQRMPDHRLADSEDTFSGWMLLSYRKPAKASSALPDYPASNATDENPRSFWVAASNTPGQTLTVDLGGERSVRAVQVNYADYRSNRYGDAPDLITQFRLLGSRDGRHWDTLADLSRETRDHANAYVELSQPARIRYVRYEHVHVGARTLAIADLRVFGNADGVAPPAPTLTVARRLTDTRDADIAWTPVPGAVGYNVRWGLAADRLHATYQRFADQPTQLTLHALNKGVPYVVAVEAFDERGVSVLSRVATLPASP
;
A
#
# COMPACT_ATOMS: atom_id res chain seq x y z
N MET A 1 17.65 -49.63 80.69
CA MET A 1 18.84 -48.78 80.49
C MET A 1 18.83 -48.37 79.01
N PRO A 2 18.66 -47.12 78.74
CA PRO A 2 18.49 -46.65 77.38
C PRO A 2 19.83 -46.29 76.71
N SER A 3 19.98 -46.61 75.45
CA SER A 3 21.08 -46.19 74.54
C SER A 3 20.79 -44.79 73.93
N PRO A 4 21.83 -44.01 73.62
CA PRO A 4 21.66 -42.68 73.12
C PRO A 4 21.48 -42.62 71.61
N THR A 5 20.54 -41.86 71.15
CA THR A 5 20.24 -41.52 69.77
C THR A 5 21.22 -40.47 69.22
N CYS A 6 21.98 -40.80 68.18
CA CYS A 6 22.80 -39.88 67.45
C CYS A 6 21.97 -39.10 66.42
N ARG A 7 21.88 -37.74 66.58
CA ARG A 7 21.30 -36.84 65.60
C ARG A 7 22.36 -36.43 64.57
N ALA A 8 22.24 -36.86 63.35
CA ALA A 8 23.00 -36.38 62.20
C ALA A 8 22.34 -35.15 61.61
N THR A 9 22.98 -33.99 61.74
CA THR A 9 22.59 -32.73 61.11
C THR A 9 23.04 -32.77 59.66
N ARG A 10 22.13 -32.80 58.73
CA ARG A 10 22.41 -32.62 57.30
C ARG A 10 22.48 -31.12 56.98
N LEU A 11 23.65 -30.63 56.63
CA LEU A 11 23.82 -29.35 55.93
C LEU A 11 23.30 -29.48 54.50
N LEU A 12 22.25 -28.78 54.16
CA LEU A 12 21.85 -28.55 52.77
C LEU A 12 22.66 -27.33 52.25
N ALA A 13 23.63 -27.61 51.36
CA ALA A 13 24.27 -26.58 50.58
C ALA A 13 23.34 -26.21 49.42
N ALA A 14 22.77 -25.02 49.44
CA ALA A 14 22.01 -24.46 48.34
C ALA A 14 23.00 -24.01 47.25
N LEU A 15 23.03 -24.75 46.15
CA LEU A 15 23.70 -24.34 44.90
C LEU A 15 22.81 -23.27 44.25
N ALA A 16 23.22 -22.01 44.36
CA ALA A 16 22.61 -20.94 43.54
C ALA A 16 23.11 -21.10 42.10
N LEU A 17 22.27 -21.65 41.23
CA LEU A 17 22.46 -21.56 39.78
C LEU A 17 22.27 -20.10 39.38
N THR A 18 23.33 -19.37 39.11
CA THR A 18 23.31 -18.13 38.37
C THR A 18 22.98 -18.46 36.91
N LEU A 19 21.72 -18.29 36.50
CA LEU A 19 21.35 -18.23 35.11
C LEU A 19 22.12 -17.07 34.46
N PRO A 20 22.69 -17.27 33.27
CA PRO A 20 23.27 -16.15 32.52
C PRO A 20 22.16 -15.12 32.27
N PRO A 21 22.47 -13.79 32.20
CA PRO A 21 21.49 -12.78 31.86
C PRO A 21 20.89 -13.18 30.54
N GLY A 22 19.56 -13.47 30.56
CA GLY A 22 18.80 -13.75 29.37
C GLY A 22 19.04 -12.63 28.38
N LEU A 23 19.42 -12.99 27.15
CA LEU A 23 19.26 -12.11 26.01
C LEU A 23 17.81 -11.61 26.07
N ALA A 24 17.62 -10.35 26.42
CA ALA A 24 16.34 -9.68 26.25
C ALA A 24 16.03 -9.86 24.75
N ALA A 25 14.96 -10.56 24.44
CA ALA A 25 14.43 -10.55 23.08
C ALA A 25 14.32 -9.07 22.70
N ALA A 26 14.99 -8.68 21.61
CA ALA A 26 14.85 -7.34 21.07
C ALA A 26 13.35 -7.11 20.93
N ALA A 27 12.84 -5.98 21.45
CA ALA A 27 11.44 -5.62 21.22
C ALA A 27 11.26 -5.61 19.69
N GLU A 28 10.32 -6.42 19.19
CA GLU A 28 10.00 -6.44 17.77
C GLU A 28 9.70 -5.00 17.34
N GLY A 29 10.31 -4.57 16.23
CA GLY A 29 10.12 -3.23 15.68
C GLY A 29 8.64 -3.00 15.38
N ARG A 30 8.17 -1.81 15.70
CA ARG A 30 6.77 -1.41 15.49
C ARG A 30 6.62 -0.38 14.38
N THR A 31 7.54 -0.37 13.42
CA THR A 31 7.47 0.53 12.27
C THR A 31 7.41 -0.25 10.96
N TRP A 32 6.89 0.40 9.92
CA TRP A 32 6.93 -0.07 8.54
C TRP A 32 7.21 1.09 7.60
N ALA A 33 7.61 0.81 6.37
CA ALA A 33 7.62 1.76 5.26
C ALA A 33 6.99 1.13 4.03
N ASN A 34 6.25 1.92 3.25
CA ASN A 34 5.72 1.43 1.98
C ASN A 34 6.83 1.39 0.90
N PRO A 35 6.74 0.42 -0.03
CA PRO A 35 5.75 -0.64 -0.10
C PRO A 35 5.84 -1.60 1.09
N VAL A 36 4.69 -2.14 1.49
CA VAL A 36 4.62 -3.12 2.58
C VAL A 36 5.52 -4.32 2.28
N ASP A 37 6.29 -4.77 3.25
CA ASP A 37 7.20 -5.92 3.10
C ASP A 37 6.42 -7.24 3.09
N LEU A 38 6.10 -7.70 1.89
CA LEU A 38 5.46 -8.98 1.61
C LEU A 38 6.35 -9.84 0.73
N ASP A 39 6.15 -11.15 0.81
CA ASP A 39 6.61 -12.13 -0.17
C ASP A 39 5.68 -12.12 -1.39
N TYR A 40 5.68 -11.00 -2.13
CA TYR A 40 4.89 -10.84 -3.34
C TYR A 40 5.15 -11.96 -4.34
N ARG A 41 4.11 -12.41 -5.02
CA ARG A 41 4.22 -13.55 -5.92
C ARG A 41 4.73 -13.12 -7.29
N TYR A 42 5.57 -13.97 -7.90
CA TYR A 42 6.00 -13.78 -9.27
C TYR A 42 4.83 -14.06 -10.22
N ASN A 43 4.49 -13.07 -11.03
CA ASN A 43 3.42 -13.16 -11.99
C ASN A 43 3.80 -14.06 -13.18
N PHE A 44 2.86 -14.85 -13.65
CA PHE A 44 3.02 -15.73 -14.82
C PHE A 44 2.23 -15.28 -16.06
N GLU A 45 1.43 -14.21 -15.97
CA GLU A 45 0.64 -13.70 -17.11
C GLU A 45 1.51 -13.35 -18.31
N GLN A 46 2.70 -12.78 -18.07
CA GLN A 46 3.61 -12.33 -19.11
C GLN A 46 4.73 -13.34 -19.40
N MET A 47 4.56 -14.59 -18.99
CA MET A 47 5.56 -15.65 -19.19
C MET A 47 5.88 -15.88 -20.68
N ASN A 48 4.89 -15.82 -21.55
CA ASN A 48 5.07 -15.98 -22.98
C ASN A 48 5.88 -14.84 -23.62
N GLU A 49 5.89 -13.67 -23.00
CA GLU A 49 6.67 -12.50 -23.40
C GLU A 49 8.08 -12.52 -22.77
N GLY A 50 8.37 -13.48 -21.89
CA GLY A 50 9.62 -13.56 -21.15
C GLY A 50 9.75 -12.48 -20.08
N ILE A 51 8.66 -11.83 -19.68
CA ILE A 51 8.63 -10.79 -18.65
C ILE A 51 8.31 -11.45 -17.31
N SER A 52 9.17 -11.22 -16.31
CA SER A 52 9.09 -11.82 -14.98
C SER A 52 9.20 -10.72 -13.94
N TYR A 53 8.20 -10.60 -13.08
CA TYR A 53 8.15 -9.59 -12.02
C TYR A 53 7.24 -10.05 -10.89
N ARG A 54 7.52 -9.58 -9.68
CA ARG A 54 6.62 -9.74 -8.53
C ARG A 54 5.55 -8.65 -8.58
N THR A 55 4.33 -8.98 -8.21
CA THR A 55 3.23 -8.01 -8.17
C THR A 55 2.25 -8.30 -7.04
N GLY A 56 1.52 -7.28 -6.63
CA GLY A 56 0.39 -7.35 -5.73
C GLY A 56 -0.37 -6.04 -5.78
N ALA A 57 -1.65 -6.10 -6.11
CA ALA A 57 -2.51 -4.95 -6.31
C ALA A 57 -3.91 -5.19 -5.74
N ASP A 58 -4.73 -4.16 -5.79
CA ASP A 58 -6.15 -4.21 -5.45
C ASP A 58 -6.38 -4.82 -4.05
N PRO A 59 -5.66 -4.32 -3.01
CA PRO A 59 -5.60 -4.97 -1.70
C PRO A 59 -6.94 -4.92 -0.98
N ALA A 60 -7.52 -6.10 -0.74
CA ALA A 60 -8.68 -6.28 0.11
C ALA A 60 -8.24 -6.82 1.48
N VAL A 61 -8.32 -5.98 2.51
CA VAL A 61 -8.01 -6.36 3.89
C VAL A 61 -9.29 -6.52 4.69
N VAL A 62 -9.37 -7.63 5.40
CA VAL A 62 -10.48 -7.92 6.31
C VAL A 62 -9.98 -8.47 7.63
N ARG A 63 -10.63 -8.08 8.73
CA ARG A 63 -10.38 -8.69 10.05
C ARG A 63 -11.34 -9.83 10.28
N PHE A 64 -10.78 -11.02 10.57
CA PHE A 64 -11.56 -12.20 10.94
C PHE A 64 -10.95 -12.84 12.20
N GLY A 65 -11.75 -12.92 13.26
CA GLY A 65 -11.26 -13.31 14.57
C GLY A 65 -10.24 -12.31 15.13
N ASP A 66 -9.07 -12.81 15.47
CA ASP A 66 -7.94 -12.05 16.01
C ASP A 66 -6.90 -11.64 14.97
N ALA A 67 -7.13 -11.95 13.70
CA ALA A 67 -6.17 -11.71 12.62
C ALA A 67 -6.77 -10.90 11.47
N TYR A 68 -5.87 -10.30 10.69
CA TYR A 68 -6.13 -9.63 9.43
C TYR A 68 -5.75 -10.57 8.28
N TYR A 69 -6.54 -10.53 7.23
CA TYR A 69 -6.30 -11.28 6.00
C TYR A 69 -6.25 -10.33 4.83
N LEU A 70 -5.17 -10.39 4.07
CA LEU A 70 -4.92 -9.55 2.90
C LEU A 70 -4.97 -10.41 1.64
N PHE A 71 -5.86 -10.06 0.72
CA PHE A 71 -6.01 -10.68 -0.59
C PHE A 71 -5.56 -9.70 -1.66
N LEU A 72 -4.83 -10.20 -2.66
CA LEU A 72 -4.25 -9.40 -3.74
C LEU A 72 -4.56 -10.00 -5.10
N THR A 73 -4.63 -9.15 -6.10
CA THR A 73 -4.64 -9.54 -7.51
C THR A 73 -3.42 -10.40 -7.85
N LEU A 74 -3.64 -11.45 -8.65
CA LEU A 74 -2.63 -12.37 -9.17
C LEU A 74 -1.82 -13.11 -8.10
N ALA A 75 -2.39 -13.30 -6.91
CA ALA A 75 -1.80 -14.11 -5.87
C ALA A 75 -2.38 -15.53 -5.88
N ASP A 76 -1.53 -16.52 -5.67
CA ASP A 76 -1.89 -17.93 -5.54
C ASP A 76 -2.29 -18.31 -4.09
N GLY A 77 -2.60 -17.31 -3.30
CA GLY A 77 -3.04 -17.39 -1.91
C GLY A 77 -3.29 -16.01 -1.31
N TYR A 78 -3.08 -15.87 -0.03
CA TYR A 78 -3.31 -14.63 0.71
C TYR A 78 -2.39 -14.55 1.92
N TRP A 79 -2.36 -13.39 2.58
CA TRP A 79 -1.51 -13.16 3.75
C TRP A 79 -2.33 -13.00 5.01
N ARG A 80 -1.81 -13.52 6.11
CA ARG A 80 -2.35 -13.37 7.46
C ARG A 80 -1.40 -12.57 8.32
N SER A 81 -1.93 -11.65 9.13
CA SER A 81 -1.20 -10.90 10.15
C SER A 81 -2.04 -10.73 11.42
N THR A 82 -1.41 -10.62 12.58
CA THR A 82 -2.06 -10.25 13.84
C THR A 82 -1.78 -8.81 14.25
N ASP A 83 -0.87 -8.12 13.54
CA ASP A 83 -0.37 -6.79 13.91
C ASP A 83 -0.25 -5.80 12.74
N LEU A 84 -0.62 -6.20 11.52
CA LEU A 84 -0.48 -5.44 10.27
C LEU A 84 0.97 -5.16 9.82
N LEU A 85 1.96 -5.63 10.57
CA LEU A 85 3.39 -5.47 10.28
C LEU A 85 4.01 -6.75 9.73
N HIS A 86 3.72 -7.87 10.39
CA HIS A 86 4.28 -9.17 10.05
C HIS A 86 3.22 -10.00 9.33
N TRP A 87 3.44 -10.22 8.04
CA TRP A 87 2.54 -10.94 7.18
C TRP A 87 3.09 -12.33 6.85
N GLN A 88 2.27 -13.33 6.96
CA GLN A 88 2.58 -14.71 6.62
C GLN A 88 1.69 -15.16 5.45
N PHE A 89 2.30 -15.66 4.40
CA PHE A 89 1.57 -16.23 3.27
C PHE A 89 0.84 -17.52 3.68
N VAL A 90 -0.41 -17.65 3.24
CA VAL A 90 -1.26 -18.82 3.44
C VAL A 90 -1.63 -19.38 2.08
N ALA A 91 -1.17 -20.59 1.80
CA ALA A 91 -1.58 -21.34 0.61
C ALA A 91 -2.93 -22.03 0.87
N PRO A 92 -3.94 -21.83 0.03
CA PRO A 92 -5.24 -22.50 0.17
C PRO A 92 -5.16 -23.99 -0.15
N ASP A 93 -6.00 -24.80 0.52
CA ASP A 93 -6.07 -26.24 0.32
C ASP A 93 -6.87 -26.65 -0.93
N ARG A 94 -7.70 -25.74 -1.45
CA ARG A 94 -8.53 -25.94 -2.65
C ARG A 94 -8.66 -24.65 -3.41
N TRP A 95 -8.06 -24.61 -4.61
CA TRP A 95 -8.07 -23.32 -5.24
C TRP A 95 -7.74 -23.31 -6.71
N PRO A 96 -8.46 -22.59 -7.52
CA PRO A 96 -7.90 -21.84 -8.62
C PRO A 96 -7.80 -20.35 -8.25
N PHE A 97 -6.81 -19.98 -7.47
CA PHE A 97 -6.45 -18.57 -7.26
C PHE A 97 -5.52 -18.08 -8.36
N ASP A 98 -5.56 -18.65 -9.49
CA ASP A 98 -4.42 -18.65 -10.38
C ASP A 98 -4.31 -17.44 -11.29
N SER A 99 -5.30 -16.61 -11.47
CA SER A 99 -5.20 -15.47 -12.39
C SER A 99 -6.24 -14.40 -12.12
N GLU A 100 -6.78 -14.42 -10.93
CA GLU A 100 -7.91 -13.57 -10.64
C GLU A 100 -7.46 -12.19 -10.18
N VAL A 101 -8.22 -11.21 -10.60
CA VAL A 101 -7.99 -9.80 -10.27
C VAL A 101 -9.02 -9.31 -9.25
N ALA A 102 -8.65 -8.27 -8.50
CA ALA A 102 -9.51 -7.49 -7.62
C ALA A 102 -10.42 -8.33 -6.70
N PRO A 103 -9.88 -8.99 -5.68
CA PRO A 103 -10.67 -9.80 -4.74
C PRO A 103 -11.56 -8.93 -3.85
N ALA A 104 -12.82 -9.35 -3.64
CA ALA A 104 -13.72 -8.77 -2.66
C ALA A 104 -13.92 -9.70 -1.47
N THR A 105 -13.90 -9.15 -0.27
CA THR A 105 -14.04 -9.90 0.97
C THR A 105 -15.22 -9.42 1.80
N LEU A 106 -15.81 -10.34 2.56
CA LEU A 106 -16.87 -10.02 3.51
C LEU A 106 -16.80 -10.97 4.72
N VAL A 107 -16.87 -10.43 5.91
CA VAL A 107 -17.11 -11.21 7.12
C VAL A 107 -18.59 -11.12 7.52
N ALA A 108 -19.28 -12.24 7.50
CA ALA A 108 -20.69 -12.34 7.88
C ALA A 108 -20.97 -13.70 8.55
N ASP A 109 -21.82 -13.72 9.57
CA ASP A 109 -22.25 -14.92 10.30
C ASP A 109 -21.08 -15.83 10.73
N GLY A 110 -19.97 -15.25 11.20
CA GLY A 110 -18.79 -15.99 11.62
C GLY A 110 -18.03 -16.70 10.50
N LYS A 111 -18.19 -16.24 9.25
CA LYS A 111 -17.55 -16.76 8.05
C LYS A 111 -16.86 -15.64 7.30
N LEU A 112 -15.75 -15.97 6.67
CA LEU A 112 -15.07 -15.13 5.71
C LEU A 112 -15.47 -15.58 4.30
N PHE A 113 -16.08 -14.68 3.55
CA PHE A 113 -16.42 -14.85 2.14
C PHE A 113 -15.39 -14.17 1.25
N LEU A 114 -15.15 -14.78 0.08
CA LEU A 114 -14.27 -14.24 -0.94
C LEU A 114 -14.93 -14.40 -2.32
N MET A 115 -14.99 -13.27 -3.02
CA MET A 115 -15.39 -13.17 -4.42
C MET A 115 -14.19 -12.66 -5.21
N GLN A 116 -13.94 -13.26 -6.35
CA GLN A 116 -12.94 -12.81 -7.31
C GLN A 116 -13.62 -12.16 -8.50
N ALA A 117 -13.03 -11.11 -9.03
CA ALA A 117 -13.51 -10.52 -10.27
C ALA A 117 -13.44 -11.54 -11.41
N ALA A 118 -14.43 -11.56 -12.24
CA ALA A 118 -14.53 -12.58 -13.26
C ALA A 118 -15.25 -12.15 -14.53
N THR A 119 -14.75 -12.67 -15.63
CA THR A 119 -15.38 -12.61 -16.96
C THR A 119 -16.55 -13.56 -17.09
N GLN A 120 -16.64 -14.53 -16.21
CA GLN A 120 -17.68 -15.55 -16.22
C GLN A 120 -18.19 -15.79 -14.79
N PRO A 121 -19.41 -16.35 -14.61
CA PRO A 121 -19.91 -16.66 -13.29
C PRO A 121 -18.93 -17.54 -12.51
N ARG A 122 -18.43 -17.04 -11.39
CA ARG A 122 -17.52 -17.77 -10.52
C ARG A 122 -18.19 -18.12 -9.19
N PRO A 123 -17.69 -19.11 -8.47
CA PRO A 123 -18.19 -19.44 -7.15
C PRO A 123 -17.88 -18.34 -6.15
N LEU A 124 -18.80 -18.13 -5.20
CA LEU A 124 -18.47 -17.48 -3.95
C LEU A 124 -17.79 -18.50 -3.05
N LEU A 125 -16.62 -18.15 -2.53
CA LEU A 125 -15.84 -18.97 -1.63
C LEU A 125 -16.15 -18.60 -0.19
N VAL A 126 -16.00 -19.55 0.72
CA VAL A 126 -16.23 -19.35 2.15
C VAL A 126 -15.21 -20.13 2.97
N SER A 127 -14.76 -19.52 4.06
CA SER A 127 -13.91 -20.14 5.06
C SER A 127 -14.40 -19.84 6.47
N THR A 128 -14.28 -20.82 7.36
CA THR A 128 -14.36 -20.67 8.82
C THR A 128 -13.00 -20.86 9.48
N ASP A 129 -12.00 -21.25 8.69
CA ASP A 129 -10.63 -21.48 9.14
C ASP A 129 -9.62 -20.98 8.07
N PRO A 130 -9.62 -19.67 7.78
CA PRO A 130 -8.70 -19.12 6.81
C PRO A 130 -7.24 -19.11 7.28
N ALA A 131 -6.98 -19.31 8.57
CA ALA A 131 -5.61 -19.40 9.09
C ALA A 131 -4.85 -20.63 8.57
N HIS A 132 -5.56 -21.70 8.20
CA HIS A 132 -4.99 -22.93 7.67
C HIS A 132 -5.29 -23.15 6.18
N GLY A 133 -5.79 -22.12 5.50
CA GLY A 133 -6.07 -22.23 4.06
C GLY A 133 -7.29 -23.07 3.70
N HIS A 134 -8.19 -23.33 4.65
CA HIS A 134 -9.36 -24.19 4.41
C HIS A 134 -10.52 -23.40 3.80
N TRP A 135 -10.85 -23.72 2.56
CA TRP A 135 -11.91 -23.07 1.80
C TRP A 135 -12.92 -24.06 1.22
N ALA A 136 -14.15 -23.60 1.06
CA ALA A 136 -15.24 -24.33 0.43
C ALA A 136 -15.99 -23.42 -0.56
N PHE A 137 -16.68 -24.04 -1.51
CA PHE A 137 -17.62 -23.31 -2.34
C PHE A 137 -18.91 -23.06 -1.55
N TRP A 138 -19.25 -21.78 -1.34
CA TRP A 138 -20.55 -21.38 -0.81
C TRP A 138 -21.64 -21.56 -1.87
N THR A 139 -21.33 -21.14 -3.10
CA THR A 139 -22.13 -21.41 -4.29
C THR A 139 -21.23 -21.85 -5.40
N ARG A 140 -21.76 -22.63 -6.35
CA ARG A 140 -20.98 -23.02 -7.55
C ARG A 140 -20.94 -21.92 -8.61
N GLN A 141 -21.90 -20.99 -8.56
CA GLN A 141 -21.97 -19.87 -9.48
C GLN A 141 -22.52 -18.66 -8.73
N LEU A 142 -21.87 -17.52 -8.90
CA LEU A 142 -22.49 -16.23 -8.64
C LEU A 142 -23.69 -16.04 -9.56
N PRO A 143 -24.66 -15.17 -9.18
CA PRO A 143 -25.65 -14.79 -10.14
C PRO A 143 -24.87 -14.26 -11.35
N ALA A 144 -24.88 -15.05 -12.42
CA ALA A 144 -24.56 -14.46 -13.70
C ALA A 144 -25.48 -13.25 -13.81
N VAL A 145 -24.92 -12.10 -14.07
CA VAL A 145 -25.74 -11.04 -14.66
C VAL A 145 -26.08 -11.60 -16.04
N PRO A 146 -27.31 -12.12 -16.28
CA PRO A 146 -27.59 -12.86 -17.50
C PRO A 146 -27.33 -11.93 -18.69
N GLY A 147 -26.54 -12.34 -19.66
CA GLY A 147 -26.21 -11.57 -20.85
C GLY A 147 -25.07 -10.55 -20.67
N ALA A 148 -24.42 -10.46 -19.51
CA ALA A 148 -23.20 -9.69 -19.39
C ALA A 148 -22.09 -10.38 -20.19
N VAL A 149 -21.83 -9.87 -21.37
CA VAL A 149 -20.64 -10.18 -22.14
C VAL A 149 -19.55 -9.25 -21.63
N PHE A 150 -18.53 -9.85 -21.13
CA PHE A 150 -17.41 -9.25 -20.49
C PHE A 150 -16.50 -8.54 -21.48
N SER A 151 -15.78 -7.51 -21.03
CA SER A 151 -14.72 -6.76 -21.76
C SER A 151 -15.05 -6.23 -23.16
N GLU A 152 -16.07 -6.75 -23.84
CA GLU A 152 -16.43 -6.35 -25.21
C GLU A 152 -17.53 -5.28 -25.26
N MET A 153 -18.08 -4.89 -24.08
CA MET A 153 -19.10 -3.84 -24.02
C MET A 153 -18.45 -2.45 -23.88
N GLU A 154 -17.78 -2.02 -24.94
CA GLU A 154 -17.23 -0.67 -25.05
C GLU A 154 -18.29 0.38 -25.43
N HIS A 155 -19.56 0.08 -25.23
CA HIS A 155 -20.68 0.99 -25.52
C HIS A 155 -21.58 1.16 -24.31
N ALA A 156 -22.25 2.32 -24.20
CA ALA A 156 -23.26 2.55 -23.19
C ALA A 156 -24.41 1.53 -23.30
N LEU A 157 -24.95 1.11 -22.13
CA LEU A 157 -26.05 0.14 -22.10
C LEU A 157 -27.26 0.61 -22.92
N ARG A 158 -27.78 -0.25 -23.75
CA ARG A 158 -29.05 -0.07 -24.44
C ARG A 158 -30.22 -0.40 -23.51
N PRO A 159 -31.43 0.08 -23.81
CA PRO A 159 -32.59 -0.29 -23.02
C PRO A 159 -32.77 -1.82 -22.94
N GLY A 160 -32.80 -2.37 -21.74
CA GLY A 160 -32.94 -3.80 -21.47
C GLY A 160 -31.63 -4.60 -21.42
N GLU A 161 -30.50 -3.99 -21.74
CA GLU A 161 -29.18 -4.61 -21.49
C GLU A 161 -28.84 -4.58 -20.00
N LEU A 162 -28.16 -5.63 -19.56
CA LEU A 162 -27.66 -5.72 -18.19
C LEU A 162 -26.22 -5.24 -18.11
N PRO A 163 -25.81 -4.63 -16.97
CA PRO A 163 -24.45 -4.17 -16.80
C PRO A 163 -23.45 -5.34 -16.87
N PRO A 164 -22.26 -5.10 -17.46
CA PRO A 164 -21.21 -6.12 -17.48
C PRO A 164 -20.70 -6.44 -16.07
N GLY A 165 -20.17 -7.63 -15.89
CA GLY A 165 -19.51 -7.99 -14.63
C GLY A 165 -20.10 -9.19 -13.90
N PRO A 166 -19.76 -9.38 -12.59
CA PRO A 166 -19.11 -8.40 -11.70
C PRO A 166 -17.58 -8.31 -11.87
N TRP A 167 -17.11 -7.14 -12.30
CA TRP A 167 -15.71 -6.75 -12.28
C TRP A 167 -15.40 -5.92 -11.05
N ASP A 168 -14.19 -6.09 -10.52
CA ASP A 168 -13.70 -5.35 -9.37
C ASP A 168 -14.78 -5.23 -8.30
N PRO A 169 -15.27 -6.39 -7.79
CA PRO A 169 -16.40 -6.42 -6.89
C PRO A 169 -16.05 -5.83 -5.53
N GLY A 170 -17.04 -5.25 -4.87
CA GLY A 170 -17.03 -4.90 -3.46
C GLY A 170 -18.21 -5.55 -2.75
N LEU A 171 -17.97 -6.23 -1.63
CA LEU A 171 -19.01 -6.83 -0.81
C LEU A 171 -19.19 -6.03 0.48
N PHE A 172 -20.43 -5.79 0.86
CA PHE A 172 -20.75 -5.08 2.09
C PHE A 172 -22.00 -5.68 2.75
N GLN A 173 -21.94 -5.90 4.07
CA GLN A 173 -23.13 -6.24 4.86
C GLN A 173 -23.46 -5.07 5.79
N ASP A 174 -24.71 -4.61 5.72
CA ASP A 174 -25.23 -3.57 6.59
C ASP A 174 -25.62 -4.13 7.97
N GLU A 175 -25.81 -3.25 8.94
CA GLU A 175 -26.20 -3.61 10.32
C GLU A 175 -27.54 -4.35 10.41
N ASP A 176 -28.44 -4.19 9.41
CA ASP A 176 -29.69 -4.93 9.31
C ASP A 176 -29.52 -6.34 8.74
N GLY A 177 -28.27 -6.75 8.44
CA GLY A 177 -27.91 -8.06 7.91
C GLY A 177 -28.09 -8.21 6.39
N LYS A 178 -28.56 -7.17 5.69
CA LYS A 178 -28.65 -7.20 4.24
C LYS A 178 -27.26 -7.05 3.63
N THR A 179 -27.02 -7.79 2.58
CA THR A 179 -25.75 -7.78 1.85
C THR A 179 -25.91 -7.08 0.51
N TYR A 180 -24.87 -6.38 0.12
CA TYR A 180 -24.81 -5.61 -1.11
C TYR A 180 -23.55 -5.99 -1.89
N LEU A 181 -23.70 -6.04 -3.21
CA LEU A 181 -22.61 -6.20 -4.17
C LEU A 181 -22.49 -4.92 -4.97
N TYR A 182 -21.28 -4.39 -5.05
CA TYR A 182 -20.88 -3.28 -5.89
C TYR A 182 -19.87 -3.78 -6.91
N TRP A 183 -19.86 -3.22 -8.13
CA TRP A 183 -18.89 -3.62 -9.14
C TRP A 183 -18.78 -2.61 -10.28
N GLY A 184 -17.69 -2.67 -11.00
CA GLY A 184 -17.41 -1.92 -12.21
C GLY A 184 -15.91 -1.73 -12.39
N SER A 185 -15.45 -1.87 -13.63
CA SER A 185 -14.07 -1.66 -14.05
C SER A 185 -14.13 -1.30 -15.53
N SER A 186 -14.14 0.01 -15.85
CA SER A 186 -14.41 0.47 -17.21
C SER A 186 -14.08 1.95 -17.37
N ASN A 187 -13.78 2.35 -18.61
CA ASN A 187 -13.76 3.75 -19.05
C ASN A 187 -15.08 4.19 -19.71
N VAL A 188 -16.10 3.34 -19.74
CA VAL A 188 -17.40 3.60 -20.37
C VAL A 188 -18.56 3.47 -19.39
N HIS A 189 -18.49 2.48 -18.50
CA HIS A 189 -19.58 2.14 -17.60
C HIS A 189 -19.39 2.76 -16.21
N PRO A 190 -20.52 3.16 -15.54
CA PRO A 190 -20.49 3.55 -14.13
C PRO A 190 -20.20 2.35 -13.21
N LEU A 191 -19.95 2.60 -11.92
CA LEU A 191 -20.09 1.56 -10.91
C LEU A 191 -21.56 1.23 -10.71
N TYR A 192 -21.85 -0.05 -10.57
CA TYR A 192 -23.18 -0.60 -10.31
C TYR A 192 -23.28 -1.13 -8.89
N GLY A 193 -24.50 -1.31 -8.41
CA GLY A 193 -24.78 -1.96 -7.14
C GLY A 193 -26.15 -2.62 -7.11
N ALA A 194 -26.25 -3.65 -6.29
CA ALA A 194 -27.50 -4.34 -6.03
C ALA A 194 -27.49 -4.99 -4.63
N GLN A 195 -28.66 -5.18 -4.04
CA GLN A 195 -28.79 -6.03 -2.86
C GLN A 195 -28.69 -7.50 -3.30
N LEU A 196 -27.84 -8.26 -2.58
CA LEU A 196 -27.55 -9.66 -2.83
C LEU A 196 -28.12 -10.52 -1.70
N ASP A 197 -28.82 -11.60 -2.03
CA ASP A 197 -29.15 -12.63 -1.04
C ASP A 197 -27.97 -13.61 -0.91
N LEU A 198 -27.30 -13.61 0.24
CA LEU A 198 -26.23 -14.58 0.53
C LEU A 198 -26.73 -16.00 0.78
N LYS A 199 -28.04 -16.21 1.01
CA LYS A 199 -28.58 -17.53 1.20
C LYS A 199 -28.64 -18.25 -0.15
N PRO A 200 -27.94 -19.39 -0.29
CA PRO A 200 -28.01 -20.14 -1.54
C PRO A 200 -29.42 -20.64 -1.75
N GLY A 201 -30.06 -20.24 -2.83
CA GLY A 201 -31.35 -20.78 -3.25
C GLY A 201 -31.27 -22.30 -3.51
N ASP A 202 -32.40 -22.99 -3.41
CA ASP A 202 -32.47 -24.39 -3.81
C ASP A 202 -32.19 -24.53 -5.30
N ALA A 203 -31.21 -25.35 -5.63
CA ALA A 203 -30.88 -25.65 -7.02
C ALA A 203 -31.97 -26.52 -7.65
N ALA A 204 -32.43 -26.18 -8.83
CA ALA A 204 -33.06 -27.15 -9.72
C ALA A 204 -32.07 -28.30 -9.97
N GLN A 205 -32.57 -29.53 -10.12
CA GLN A 205 -31.74 -30.73 -10.27
C GLN A 205 -30.64 -30.53 -11.31
N GLY A 206 -29.37 -30.61 -10.87
CA GLY A 206 -28.19 -30.54 -11.74
C GLY A 206 -27.51 -29.19 -11.83
N GLU A 207 -28.11 -28.07 -11.42
CA GLU A 207 -27.50 -26.75 -11.35
C GLU A 207 -27.09 -26.44 -9.90
N GLY A 208 -25.84 -26.06 -9.66
CA GLY A 208 -25.36 -25.70 -8.32
C GLY A 208 -26.17 -24.55 -7.70
N LYS A 209 -26.17 -24.46 -6.37
CA LYS A 209 -26.82 -23.36 -5.65
C LYS A 209 -26.36 -22.01 -6.19
N ARG A 210 -27.29 -21.13 -6.51
CA ARG A 210 -27.03 -19.79 -7.06
C ARG A 210 -27.42 -18.73 -6.03
N LEU A 211 -26.67 -17.64 -5.96
CA LEU A 211 -27.11 -16.43 -5.28
C LEU A 211 -28.10 -15.68 -6.17
N ALA A 212 -28.96 -14.88 -5.56
CA ALA A 212 -29.92 -14.06 -6.26
C ALA A 212 -29.76 -12.58 -5.90
N PHE A 213 -29.97 -11.70 -6.87
CA PHE A 213 -30.20 -10.29 -6.58
C PHE A 213 -31.60 -10.10 -6.01
N VAL A 214 -31.67 -9.38 -4.87
CA VAL A 214 -32.93 -8.97 -4.25
C VAL A 214 -33.49 -7.72 -4.94
N THR A 215 -32.58 -6.83 -5.36
CA THR A 215 -32.92 -5.66 -6.19
C THR A 215 -32.25 -5.79 -7.56
N PRO A 216 -32.83 -5.21 -8.61
CA PRO A 216 -32.11 -5.13 -9.88
C PRO A 216 -30.82 -4.32 -9.73
N PRO A 217 -29.77 -4.66 -10.51
CA PRO A 217 -28.58 -3.81 -10.63
C PRO A 217 -28.94 -2.38 -11.08
N GLN A 218 -28.32 -1.40 -10.45
CA GLN A 218 -28.52 0.01 -10.81
C GLN A 218 -27.19 0.77 -10.86
N PRO A 219 -27.04 1.78 -11.74
CA PRO A 219 -25.86 2.62 -11.75
C PRO A 219 -25.83 3.51 -10.49
N LEU A 220 -24.64 3.64 -9.89
CA LEU A 220 -24.46 4.37 -8.64
C LEU A 220 -23.66 5.65 -8.80
N LEU A 221 -22.52 5.57 -9.51
CA LEU A 221 -21.63 6.71 -9.75
C LEU A 221 -20.85 6.53 -11.06
N ALA A 222 -20.46 7.64 -11.65
CA ALA A 222 -19.61 7.72 -12.84
C ALA A 222 -18.57 8.84 -12.67
N LEU A 223 -17.49 8.78 -13.43
CA LEU A 223 -16.50 9.86 -13.48
C LEU A 223 -17.04 11.08 -14.21
N ASP A 224 -16.61 12.27 -13.77
CA ASP A 224 -16.80 13.54 -14.46
C ASP A 224 -15.47 14.33 -14.49
N PRO A 225 -14.51 13.92 -15.32
CA PRO A 225 -13.22 14.60 -15.41
C PRO A 225 -13.34 16.04 -15.90
N ALA A 226 -14.48 16.42 -16.49
CA ALA A 226 -14.76 17.81 -16.86
C ALA A 226 -14.97 18.72 -15.65
N GLN A 227 -15.42 18.17 -14.51
CA GLN A 227 -15.57 18.87 -13.23
C GLN A 227 -14.43 18.57 -12.26
N HIS A 228 -13.93 17.34 -12.28
CA HIS A 228 -12.99 16.82 -11.29
C HIS A 228 -11.61 16.59 -11.92
N GLY A 229 -10.67 17.49 -11.63
CA GLY A 229 -9.33 17.44 -12.25
C GLY A 229 -8.58 16.16 -11.97
N TRP A 230 -8.68 15.62 -10.75
CA TRP A 230 -8.00 14.40 -10.33
C TRP A 230 -8.51 13.12 -11.04
N GLU A 231 -9.68 13.17 -11.66
CA GLU A 231 -10.22 12.07 -12.47
C GLU A 231 -9.67 12.05 -13.91
N ARG A 232 -8.90 13.06 -14.34
CA ARG A 232 -8.30 13.09 -15.69
C ARG A 232 -7.24 12.03 -15.85
N PHE A 233 -7.19 11.44 -17.02
CA PHE A 233 -6.25 10.38 -17.38
C PHE A 233 -4.79 10.88 -17.47
N GLY A 234 -3.84 9.94 -17.52
CA GLY A 234 -2.42 10.23 -17.77
C GLY A 234 -1.60 10.63 -16.54
N GLN A 235 -0.28 10.65 -16.72
CA GLN A 235 0.65 11.11 -15.68
C GLN A 235 0.33 12.54 -15.27
N ASP A 236 0.32 12.83 -13.97
CA ASP A 236 0.00 14.14 -13.40
C ASP A 236 -1.38 14.69 -13.86
N HIS A 237 -2.35 13.82 -14.23
CA HIS A 237 -3.68 14.20 -14.75
C HIS A 237 -3.65 15.08 -16.01
N THR A 238 -2.69 14.85 -16.91
CA THR A 238 -2.46 15.76 -18.05
C THR A 238 -3.12 15.34 -19.36
N ASP A 239 -3.69 14.14 -19.46
CA ASP A 239 -4.41 13.71 -20.65
C ASP A 239 -5.90 14.09 -20.55
N GLU A 240 -6.32 15.03 -21.40
CA GLU A 240 -7.70 15.52 -21.49
C GLU A 240 -8.53 14.81 -22.55
N HIS A 241 -7.93 13.89 -23.31
CA HIS A 241 -8.56 13.28 -24.49
C HIS A 241 -8.99 11.85 -24.25
N THR A 242 -8.25 11.12 -23.41
CA THR A 242 -8.56 9.73 -23.09
C THR A 242 -9.58 9.65 -21.96
N ALA A 243 -10.60 8.82 -22.14
CA ALA A 243 -11.58 8.57 -21.09
C ALA A 243 -10.90 7.85 -19.90
N PRO A 244 -10.99 8.40 -18.69
CA PRO A 244 -10.39 7.77 -17.52
C PRO A 244 -11.06 6.47 -17.15
N PHE A 245 -10.33 5.61 -16.44
CA PHE A 245 -10.79 4.32 -15.98
C PHE A 245 -11.38 4.45 -14.57
N LEU A 246 -12.54 3.84 -14.35
CA LEU A 246 -13.28 3.80 -13.09
C LEU A 246 -13.32 2.35 -12.60
N GLU A 247 -12.90 2.12 -11.34
CA GLU A 247 -12.87 0.78 -10.76
C GLU A 247 -12.87 0.82 -9.22
N GLY A 248 -12.61 -0.32 -8.55
CA GLY A 248 -12.24 -0.36 -7.14
C GLY A 248 -13.35 -0.07 -6.16
N ALA A 249 -14.54 -0.60 -6.38
CA ALA A 249 -15.68 -0.39 -5.49
C ALA A 249 -15.45 -0.94 -4.07
N TRP A 250 -15.45 -0.06 -3.06
CA TRP A 250 -15.35 -0.44 -1.65
C TRP A 250 -16.32 0.38 -0.79
N MET A 251 -17.15 -0.29 0.03
CA MET A 251 -18.14 0.38 0.85
C MET A 251 -17.77 0.37 2.33
N ASN A 252 -17.85 1.54 2.95
CA ASN A 252 -17.83 1.68 4.41
C ASN A 252 -19.09 2.41 4.89
N ARG A 253 -19.56 2.06 6.08
CA ARG A 253 -20.57 2.81 6.81
C ARG A 253 -19.97 3.40 8.07
N VAL A 254 -20.17 4.70 8.27
CA VAL A 254 -19.76 5.41 9.48
C VAL A 254 -20.94 6.25 9.98
N GLY A 255 -21.50 5.86 11.11
CA GLY A 255 -22.75 6.42 11.61
C GLY A 255 -23.90 6.17 10.64
N ASP A 256 -24.53 7.25 10.18
CA ASP A 256 -25.66 7.22 9.25
C ASP A 256 -25.26 7.47 7.78
N ARG A 257 -23.96 7.46 7.48
CA ARG A 257 -23.42 7.72 6.14
C ARG A 257 -22.77 6.48 5.55
N TYR A 258 -22.97 6.31 4.25
CA TYR A 258 -22.37 5.28 3.41
C TYR A 258 -21.36 5.92 2.47
N TYR A 259 -20.14 5.38 2.47
CA TYR A 259 -19.00 5.90 1.71
C TYR A 259 -18.63 4.87 0.65
N LEU A 260 -19.07 5.07 -0.58
CA LEU A 260 -18.69 4.25 -1.71
C LEU A 260 -17.41 4.80 -2.31
N GLN A 261 -16.31 4.12 -2.05
CA GLN A 261 -15.01 4.43 -2.61
C GLN A 261 -14.92 3.92 -4.05
N TYR A 262 -14.09 4.57 -4.84
CA TYR A 262 -13.74 4.21 -6.19
C TYR A 262 -12.31 4.64 -6.50
N ALA A 263 -11.70 4.05 -7.52
CA ALA A 263 -10.37 4.39 -7.98
C ALA A 263 -10.41 4.98 -9.40
N ALA A 264 -9.53 5.94 -9.65
CA ALA A 264 -9.31 6.61 -10.92
C ALA A 264 -7.90 7.23 -10.95
N PRO A 265 -7.37 7.65 -12.12
CA PRO A 265 -7.89 7.48 -13.47
C PRO A 265 -7.41 6.21 -14.18
N GLY A 266 -6.44 5.47 -13.62
CA GLY A 266 -5.83 4.27 -14.17
C GLY A 266 -4.59 3.87 -13.37
N THR A 267 -4.43 2.57 -13.12
CA THR A 267 -3.42 2.00 -12.23
C THR A 267 -1.97 2.16 -12.71
N GLU A 268 -1.77 2.49 -13.99
CA GLU A 268 -0.48 2.69 -14.65
C GLU A 268 0.07 4.12 -14.51
N TYR A 269 -0.60 4.98 -13.74
CA TYR A 269 -0.20 6.38 -13.56
C TYR A 269 0.19 6.69 -12.12
N ASN A 270 1.09 7.68 -11.98
CA ASN A 270 1.55 8.15 -10.68
C ASN A 270 0.43 8.74 -9.81
N VAL A 271 -0.65 9.17 -10.42
CA VAL A 271 -1.82 9.81 -9.81
C VAL A 271 -2.98 8.86 -9.54
N TYR A 272 -2.77 7.56 -9.67
CA TYR A 272 -3.80 6.60 -9.34
C TYR A 272 -4.25 6.76 -7.89
N GLY A 273 -5.49 7.17 -7.69
CA GLY A 273 -6.02 7.59 -6.39
C GLY A 273 -7.37 6.99 -6.07
N THR A 274 -7.81 7.24 -4.84
CA THR A 274 -9.13 6.85 -4.33
C THR A 274 -9.99 8.08 -4.11
N GLY A 275 -11.18 8.09 -4.68
CA GLY A 275 -12.25 9.03 -4.37
C GLY A 275 -13.39 8.38 -3.62
N VAL A 276 -14.36 9.18 -3.21
CA VAL A 276 -15.54 8.71 -2.48
C VAL A 276 -16.79 9.48 -2.87
N TYR A 277 -17.89 8.75 -3.01
CA TYR A 277 -19.23 9.30 -3.02
C TYR A 277 -19.95 8.93 -1.72
N VAL A 278 -20.79 9.82 -1.22
CA VAL A 278 -21.45 9.67 0.09
C VAL A 278 -22.96 9.63 -0.07
N ALA A 279 -23.63 8.74 0.67
CA ALA A 279 -25.07 8.58 0.67
C ALA A 279 -25.66 8.36 2.07
N ARG A 280 -26.98 8.31 2.18
CA ARG A 280 -27.73 7.91 3.38
C ARG A 280 -28.25 6.48 3.32
N GLY A 281 -27.96 5.77 2.24
CA GLY A 281 -28.33 4.38 2.06
C GLY A 281 -27.33 3.65 1.18
N PRO A 282 -27.27 2.31 1.29
CA PRO A 282 -26.22 1.51 0.63
C PRO A 282 -26.34 1.48 -0.90
N LEU A 283 -27.47 1.84 -1.47
CA LEU A 283 -27.68 1.97 -2.92
C LEU A 283 -27.94 3.43 -3.35
N GLY A 284 -27.59 4.41 -2.51
CA GLY A 284 -27.69 5.82 -2.84
C GLY A 284 -29.03 6.47 -2.48
N PRO A 285 -29.37 7.64 -3.08
CA PRO A 285 -28.54 8.34 -4.06
C PRO A 285 -27.21 8.82 -3.48
N PHE A 286 -26.15 8.71 -4.30
CA PHE A 286 -24.81 9.09 -3.92
C PHE A 286 -24.47 10.50 -4.40
N GLU A 287 -23.78 11.27 -3.55
CA GLU A 287 -23.28 12.60 -3.83
C GLU A 287 -21.74 12.60 -3.86
N TYR A 288 -21.16 13.28 -4.84
CA TYR A 288 -19.70 13.43 -4.94
C TYR A 288 -19.15 14.21 -3.74
N ALA A 289 -18.07 13.72 -3.15
CA ALA A 289 -17.42 14.40 -2.04
C ALA A 289 -16.48 15.51 -2.54
N PRO A 290 -16.67 16.79 -2.18
CA PRO A 290 -15.89 17.90 -2.71
C PRO A 290 -14.39 17.87 -2.29
N TYR A 291 -14.05 17.03 -1.33
CA TYR A 291 -12.70 16.84 -0.83
C TYR A 291 -11.92 15.70 -1.53
N ASN A 292 -12.51 15.09 -2.57
CA ASN A 292 -11.80 14.13 -3.41
C ASN A 292 -10.59 14.76 -4.14
N PRO A 293 -9.50 13.98 -4.35
CA PRO A 293 -9.31 12.59 -3.94
C PRO A 293 -9.08 12.48 -2.42
N VAL A 294 -9.57 11.39 -1.80
CA VAL A 294 -9.33 11.13 -0.37
C VAL A 294 -7.96 10.51 -0.12
N GLY A 295 -7.42 9.79 -1.10
CA GLY A 295 -6.09 9.18 -1.03
C GLY A 295 -5.44 9.14 -2.41
N GLU A 296 -4.34 9.86 -2.54
CA GLU A 296 -3.52 9.92 -3.74
C GLU A 296 -2.06 10.15 -3.33
N LYS A 297 -1.12 9.54 -4.04
CA LYS A 297 0.32 9.73 -3.79
C LYS A 297 1.07 9.89 -5.13
N PRO A 298 1.03 11.09 -5.72
CA PRO A 298 1.60 11.32 -7.05
C PRO A 298 3.13 11.40 -7.09
N GLY A 299 3.80 11.57 -5.96
CA GLY A 299 5.24 11.70 -5.85
C GLY A 299 5.87 10.89 -4.71
N GLY A 300 7.18 10.89 -4.60
CA GLY A 300 7.97 10.09 -3.69
C GLY A 300 8.59 8.86 -4.36
N PHE A 301 9.08 7.90 -3.58
CA PHE A 301 9.68 6.66 -4.09
C PHE A 301 8.68 5.80 -4.84
N VAL A 302 7.50 5.54 -4.23
CA VAL A 302 6.39 4.86 -4.89
C VAL A 302 5.21 5.80 -5.04
N THR A 303 4.47 5.63 -6.11
CA THR A 303 3.34 6.48 -6.48
C THR A 303 2.06 5.67 -6.58
N GLY A 304 0.91 6.34 -6.64
CA GLY A 304 -0.40 5.70 -6.58
C GLY A 304 -0.86 5.46 -5.14
N ALA A 305 -2.14 5.24 -4.94
CA ALA A 305 -2.79 4.80 -3.70
C ALA A 305 -4.25 4.39 -3.99
N GLY A 306 -4.58 4.13 -5.24
CA GLY A 306 -5.93 3.76 -5.68
C GLY A 306 -6.25 2.29 -5.45
N HIS A 307 -7.50 1.94 -5.65
CA HIS A 307 -8.09 0.61 -5.60
C HIS A 307 -7.59 -0.22 -4.43
N GLY A 308 -8.15 0.03 -3.27
CA GLY A 308 -7.82 -0.68 -2.05
C GLY A 308 -9.01 -0.77 -1.11
N SER A 309 -8.73 -1.11 0.12
CA SER A 309 -9.74 -1.30 1.15
C SER A 309 -9.54 -0.35 2.33
N THR A 310 -10.64 0.16 2.89
CA THR A 310 -10.62 0.90 4.14
C THR A 310 -11.24 0.06 5.24
N PHE A 311 -10.51 -0.13 6.34
CA PHE A 311 -10.89 -1.01 7.43
C PHE A 311 -10.46 -0.48 8.79
N GLN A 312 -10.97 -1.09 9.87
CA GLN A 312 -10.54 -0.76 11.23
C GLN A 312 -9.63 -1.84 11.81
N ASP A 313 -8.59 -1.41 12.54
CA ASP A 313 -7.77 -2.30 13.34
C ASP A 313 -8.47 -2.73 14.65
N ALA A 314 -7.77 -3.54 15.45
CA ALA A 314 -8.27 -4.01 16.75
C ALA A 314 -8.49 -2.90 17.77
N HIS A 315 -7.85 -1.76 17.59
CA HIS A 315 -7.97 -0.59 18.47
C HIS A 315 -9.03 0.42 17.98
N GLY A 316 -9.63 0.17 16.80
CA GLY A 316 -10.60 1.05 16.17
C GLY A 316 -9.98 2.19 15.36
N ASN A 317 -8.70 2.12 15.03
CA ASN A 317 -8.07 3.04 14.09
C ASN A 317 -8.45 2.67 12.66
N TRP A 318 -8.69 3.67 11.83
CA TRP A 318 -8.95 3.48 10.41
C TRP A 318 -7.67 3.42 9.61
N TRP A 319 -7.63 2.49 8.68
CA TRP A 319 -6.55 2.27 7.73
C TRP A 319 -7.10 2.18 6.33
N ASN A 320 -6.30 2.63 5.36
CA ASN A 320 -6.55 2.43 3.95
C ASN A 320 -5.36 1.69 3.35
N THR A 321 -5.62 0.66 2.59
CA THR A 321 -4.63 0.08 1.68
C THR A 321 -4.85 0.61 0.28
N GLY A 322 -3.80 0.64 -0.52
CA GLY A 322 -3.89 1.08 -1.90
C GLY A 322 -2.82 0.43 -2.77
N THR A 323 -3.05 0.46 -4.06
CA THR A 323 -2.13 -0.03 -5.07
C THR A 323 -1.05 1.01 -5.34
N SER A 324 0.21 0.65 -5.12
CA SER A 324 1.38 1.44 -5.47
C SER A 324 1.97 0.97 -6.79
N TRP A 325 2.25 1.91 -7.70
CA TRP A 325 2.78 1.61 -9.02
C TRP A 325 4.32 1.59 -9.02
N ILE A 326 4.90 0.51 -9.50
CA ILE A 326 6.34 0.34 -9.73
C ILE A 326 6.66 0.53 -11.22
N GLY A 327 6.06 -0.28 -12.09
CA GLY A 327 6.16 -0.12 -13.55
C GLY A 327 7.58 -0.22 -14.11
N SER A 328 8.45 -1.06 -13.52
CA SER A 328 9.84 -1.25 -13.96
C SER A 328 9.96 -2.25 -15.09
N ASN A 329 9.34 -3.42 -14.94
CA ASN A 329 9.42 -4.52 -15.89
C ASN A 329 8.15 -4.61 -16.74
N TRP A 330 7.02 -4.25 -16.17
CA TRP A 330 5.72 -4.25 -16.82
C TRP A 330 4.84 -3.13 -16.24
N THR A 331 3.91 -2.62 -17.03
CA THR A 331 3.04 -1.51 -16.61
C THR A 331 2.20 -1.85 -15.37
N PHE A 332 1.84 -3.12 -15.18
CA PHE A 332 1.10 -3.61 -14.01
C PHE A 332 1.99 -4.25 -12.93
N GLU A 333 3.26 -3.91 -12.88
CA GLU A 333 4.11 -4.22 -11.74
C GLU A 333 3.78 -3.27 -10.58
N ARG A 334 3.14 -3.82 -9.54
CA ARG A 334 2.51 -3.05 -8.46
C ARG A 334 2.87 -3.63 -7.09
N ARG A 335 2.70 -2.81 -6.04
CA ARG A 335 2.90 -3.20 -4.64
C ARG A 335 1.76 -2.63 -3.78
N VAL A 336 1.71 -3.04 -2.52
CA VAL A 336 0.72 -2.59 -1.54
C VAL A 336 1.27 -1.42 -0.73
N GLY A 337 0.48 -0.36 -0.61
CA GLY A 337 0.65 0.69 0.37
C GLY A 337 -0.35 0.53 1.52
N LEU A 338 0.09 0.84 2.74
CA LEU A 338 -0.74 0.93 3.94
C LEU A 338 -0.66 2.35 4.48
N TYR A 339 -1.80 3.01 4.64
CA TYR A 339 -1.91 4.41 5.05
C TYR A 339 -2.89 4.56 6.21
N ARG A 340 -2.62 5.51 7.11
CA ARG A 340 -3.61 5.93 8.07
C ARG A 340 -4.78 6.60 7.38
N ALA A 341 -5.99 6.30 7.83
CA ALA A 341 -7.22 6.90 7.33
C ALA A 341 -8.11 7.37 8.50
N GLY A 342 -9.16 8.11 8.19
CA GLY A 342 -10.12 8.53 9.21
C GLY A 342 -11.30 9.29 8.64
N PHE A 343 -12.20 9.66 9.54
CA PHE A 343 -13.38 10.42 9.25
C PHE A 343 -13.50 11.56 10.27
N HIS A 344 -13.55 12.80 9.80
CA HIS A 344 -13.82 13.94 10.67
C HIS A 344 -15.25 13.93 11.19
N THR A 345 -15.52 14.68 12.23
CA THR A 345 -16.86 14.73 12.86
C THR A 345 -17.98 15.23 11.94
N ASP A 346 -17.63 16.02 10.91
CA ASP A 346 -18.56 16.45 9.86
C ASP A 346 -18.75 15.42 8.75
N GLY A 347 -17.99 14.31 8.79
CA GLY A 347 -18.06 13.20 7.86
C GLY A 347 -17.08 13.29 6.69
N GLN A 348 -16.16 14.23 6.67
CA GLN A 348 -15.09 14.20 5.68
C GLN A 348 -14.18 12.99 5.91
N MET A 349 -14.09 12.10 4.92
CA MET A 349 -13.11 11.01 4.89
C MET A 349 -11.74 11.56 4.48
N TRP A 350 -10.67 10.97 4.98
CA TRP A 350 -9.30 11.31 4.61
C TRP A 350 -8.38 10.09 4.67
N VAL A 351 -7.32 10.10 3.88
CA VAL A 351 -6.21 9.14 3.90
C VAL A 351 -4.91 9.94 3.93
N ASP A 352 -4.01 9.63 4.86
CA ASP A 352 -2.74 10.32 4.98
C ASP A 352 -1.66 9.62 4.14
N THR A 353 -1.35 10.18 2.97
CA THR A 353 -0.28 9.71 2.09
C THR A 353 1.02 10.51 2.26
N ARG A 354 1.02 11.54 3.12
CA ARG A 354 2.19 12.35 3.46
C ARG A 354 3.27 11.48 4.10
N PHE A 355 4.48 11.50 3.58
CA PHE A 355 5.54 10.58 4.00
C PHE A 355 5.11 9.10 4.01
N GLY A 356 4.13 8.72 3.18
CA GLY A 356 3.59 7.37 3.17
C GLY A 356 4.60 6.27 2.81
N ASP A 357 5.70 6.63 2.14
CA ASP A 357 6.84 5.76 1.82
C ASP A 357 8.04 5.93 2.77
N PHE A 358 7.90 6.70 3.84
CA PHE A 358 8.85 6.80 4.95
C PHE A 358 8.38 5.94 6.13
N PRO A 359 9.26 5.64 7.11
CA PRO A 359 8.88 4.82 8.26
C PRO A 359 7.72 5.41 9.06
N GLN A 360 6.70 4.59 9.26
CA GLN A 360 5.51 4.88 10.04
C GLN A 360 5.51 4.03 11.31
N ARG A 361 4.86 4.48 12.40
CA ARG A 361 4.70 3.73 13.65
C ARG A 361 3.34 3.05 13.70
N MET A 362 3.33 1.76 13.96
CA MET A 362 2.10 1.04 14.22
C MET A 362 1.65 1.31 15.66
N PRO A 363 0.44 1.88 15.87
CA PRO A 363 -0.06 2.15 17.20
C PRO A 363 -0.46 0.86 17.92
N ASP A 364 -0.35 0.88 19.26
CA ASP A 364 -0.86 -0.17 20.15
C ASP A 364 -2.09 0.32 20.96
N HIS A 365 -2.66 1.44 20.55
CA HIS A 365 -3.83 2.08 21.16
C HIS A 365 -4.66 2.78 20.08
N ARG A 366 -5.83 3.28 20.48
CA ARG A 366 -6.63 4.14 19.60
C ARG A 366 -5.98 5.52 19.51
N LEU A 367 -5.63 5.92 18.29
CA LEU A 367 -5.07 7.23 17.99
C LEU A 367 -6.14 8.33 18.14
N ALA A 368 -5.74 9.48 18.68
CA ALA A 368 -6.49 10.70 18.50
C ALA A 368 -6.34 11.24 17.06
N ASP A 369 -7.29 12.05 16.60
CA ASP A 369 -7.26 12.62 15.24
C ASP A 369 -6.00 13.47 14.97
N SER A 370 -5.42 14.07 16.02
CA SER A 370 -4.21 14.89 15.94
C SER A 370 -2.90 14.11 15.99
N GLU A 371 -2.92 12.80 16.29
CA GLU A 371 -1.72 11.98 16.35
C GLU A 371 -1.32 11.55 14.93
N ASP A 372 -0.01 11.57 14.67
CA ASP A 372 0.61 11.19 13.41
C ASP A 372 1.28 9.81 13.56
N THR A 373 1.24 8.99 12.53
CA THR A 373 1.98 7.73 12.48
C THR A 373 3.39 7.91 11.93
N PHE A 374 3.70 9.03 11.31
CA PHE A 374 5.04 9.31 10.80
C PHE A 374 6.09 9.25 11.92
N SER A 375 7.11 8.41 11.74
CA SER A 375 8.14 8.19 12.77
C SER A 375 9.04 9.40 13.03
N GLY A 376 9.10 10.35 12.10
CA GLY A 376 10.08 11.45 12.09
C GLY A 376 11.47 11.01 11.62
N TRP A 377 11.61 9.76 11.13
CA TRP A 377 12.88 9.27 10.56
C TRP A 377 12.96 9.66 9.09
N MET A 378 13.99 10.45 8.80
CA MET A 378 14.20 11.04 7.48
C MET A 378 15.03 10.13 6.60
N LEU A 379 14.93 10.33 5.29
CA LEU A 379 15.73 9.63 4.29
C LEU A 379 17.16 10.19 4.29
N LEU A 380 18.14 9.33 4.59
CA LEU A 380 19.55 9.67 4.72
C LEU A 380 20.37 9.29 3.46
N SER A 381 19.81 8.43 2.60
CA SER A 381 20.50 7.87 1.42
C SER A 381 20.27 8.64 0.13
N TYR A 382 19.35 9.61 0.09
CA TYR A 382 18.99 10.32 -1.14
C TYR A 382 20.21 10.93 -1.84
N ARG A 383 20.47 10.46 -3.08
CA ARG A 383 21.61 10.88 -3.94
C ARG A 383 22.97 10.83 -3.25
N LYS A 384 23.12 9.97 -2.25
CA LYS A 384 24.42 9.76 -1.62
C LYS A 384 25.33 8.90 -2.49
N PRO A 385 26.64 9.10 -2.41
CA PRO A 385 27.60 8.27 -3.12
C PRO A 385 27.42 6.80 -2.77
N ALA A 386 27.23 5.96 -3.77
CA ALA A 386 27.11 4.52 -3.64
C ALA A 386 28.25 3.81 -4.38
N LYS A 387 28.76 2.72 -3.81
CA LYS A 387 29.80 1.88 -4.39
C LYS A 387 29.43 0.42 -4.25
N ALA A 388 29.48 -0.31 -5.35
CA ALA A 388 29.25 -1.75 -5.38
C ALA A 388 30.54 -2.55 -5.63
N SER A 389 30.54 -3.83 -5.25
CA SER A 389 31.63 -4.78 -5.57
C SER A 389 31.72 -5.04 -7.07
N SER A 390 30.59 -5.03 -7.77
CA SER A 390 30.47 -5.14 -9.22
C SER A 390 29.19 -4.43 -9.70
N ALA A 391 29.14 -4.08 -11.00
CA ALA A 391 27.95 -3.57 -11.63
C ALA A 391 27.94 -3.90 -13.13
N LEU A 392 26.76 -4.08 -13.70
CA LEU A 392 26.61 -4.05 -15.16
C LEU A 392 26.78 -2.59 -15.66
N PRO A 393 27.31 -2.36 -16.89
CA PRO A 393 27.64 -1.01 -17.36
C PRO A 393 26.48 0.00 -17.29
N ASP A 394 25.27 -0.42 -17.66
CA ASP A 394 24.08 0.45 -17.72
C ASP A 394 23.32 0.54 -16.38
N TYR A 395 23.79 -0.18 -15.35
CA TYR A 395 23.11 -0.30 -14.06
C TYR A 395 24.06 0.00 -12.89
N PRO A 396 24.56 1.24 -12.79
CA PRO A 396 25.57 1.61 -11.80
C PRO A 396 24.99 1.65 -10.38
N ALA A 397 25.88 1.58 -9.37
CA ALA A 397 25.50 1.63 -7.96
C ALA A 397 24.75 2.94 -7.58
N SER A 398 24.96 4.03 -8.29
CA SER A 398 24.29 5.31 -8.05
C SER A 398 22.77 5.26 -8.24
N ASN A 399 22.27 4.32 -9.04
CA ASN A 399 20.83 4.10 -9.23
C ASN A 399 20.14 3.59 -7.94
N ALA A 400 20.90 3.05 -7.00
CA ALA A 400 20.34 2.54 -5.75
C ALA A 400 20.19 3.61 -4.65
N THR A 401 20.26 4.89 -4.98
CA THR A 401 20.08 6.01 -4.04
C THR A 401 19.34 7.20 -4.65
N ASP A 402 18.66 7.03 -5.78
CA ASP A 402 18.02 8.11 -6.52
C ASP A 402 16.51 8.25 -6.29
N GLU A 403 15.93 7.36 -5.46
CA GLU A 403 14.49 7.33 -5.13
C GLU A 403 13.59 7.12 -6.36
N ASN A 404 14.08 6.33 -7.32
CA ASN A 404 13.33 5.97 -8.51
C ASN A 404 13.25 4.43 -8.66
N PRO A 405 12.11 3.80 -8.44
CA PRO A 405 11.99 2.35 -8.52
C PRO A 405 12.24 1.76 -9.92
N ARG A 406 12.31 2.62 -10.97
CA ARG A 406 12.56 2.21 -12.36
C ARG A 406 14.02 2.30 -12.78
N SER A 407 14.87 2.90 -11.96
CA SER A 407 16.32 2.82 -12.07
C SER A 407 16.86 1.90 -10.98
N PHE A 408 17.85 1.08 -11.30
CA PHE A 408 18.35 0.11 -10.33
C PHE A 408 19.82 -0.24 -10.60
N TRP A 409 20.52 -0.66 -9.54
CA TRP A 409 21.81 -1.30 -9.64
C TRP A 409 21.63 -2.77 -9.97
N VAL A 410 22.48 -3.31 -10.86
CA VAL A 410 22.55 -4.75 -11.14
C VAL A 410 23.98 -5.23 -10.95
N ALA A 411 24.16 -6.21 -10.06
CA ALA A 411 25.45 -6.86 -9.88
C ALA A 411 25.87 -7.68 -11.11
N ALA A 412 27.16 -7.80 -11.37
CA ALA A 412 27.69 -8.61 -12.47
C ALA A 412 27.37 -10.11 -12.31
N SER A 413 27.08 -10.56 -11.09
CA SER A 413 26.64 -11.94 -10.81
C SER A 413 25.74 -11.99 -9.57
N ASN A 414 24.92 -13.05 -9.48
CA ASN A 414 24.11 -13.38 -8.30
C ASN A 414 24.86 -14.34 -7.35
N THR A 415 26.17 -14.16 -7.18
CA THR A 415 26.96 -14.99 -6.25
C THR A 415 27.01 -14.32 -4.88
N PRO A 416 26.99 -15.09 -3.77
CA PRO A 416 27.15 -14.54 -2.43
C PRO A 416 28.39 -13.67 -2.30
N GLY A 417 28.33 -12.64 -1.45
CA GLY A 417 29.42 -11.70 -1.21
C GLY A 417 29.43 -10.47 -2.10
N GLN A 418 28.47 -10.30 -3.04
CA GLN A 418 28.26 -9.00 -3.69
C GLN A 418 27.88 -7.95 -2.64
N THR A 419 28.41 -6.74 -2.78
CA THR A 419 28.13 -5.66 -1.82
C THR A 419 27.69 -4.38 -2.52
N LEU A 420 26.82 -3.64 -1.84
CA LEU A 420 26.44 -2.27 -2.19
C LEU A 420 26.59 -1.40 -0.94
N THR A 421 27.43 -0.37 -1.00
CA THR A 421 27.75 0.51 0.13
C THR A 421 27.36 1.94 -0.18
N VAL A 422 26.60 2.56 0.73
CA VAL A 422 26.23 3.99 0.66
C VAL A 422 27.04 4.77 1.69
N ASP A 423 27.66 5.89 1.27
CA ASP A 423 28.32 6.89 2.12
C ASP A 423 27.34 8.01 2.46
N LEU A 424 26.84 8.08 3.68
CA LEU A 424 25.89 9.10 4.15
C LEU A 424 26.51 10.52 4.22
N GLY A 425 27.81 10.66 3.90
CA GLY A 425 28.50 11.95 3.91
C GLY A 425 28.95 12.43 5.29
N GLY A 426 28.57 11.74 6.34
CA GLY A 426 28.90 12.02 7.74
C GLY A 426 28.20 11.03 8.66
N GLU A 427 28.54 11.04 9.95
CA GLU A 427 27.85 10.20 10.92
C GLU A 427 26.38 10.61 11.05
N ARG A 428 25.49 9.64 11.02
CA ARG A 428 24.03 9.78 11.17
C ARG A 428 23.51 8.78 12.21
N SER A 429 22.40 9.10 12.83
CA SER A 429 21.67 8.17 13.68
C SER A 429 20.74 7.34 12.80
N VAL A 430 21.24 6.20 12.30
CA VAL A 430 20.48 5.27 11.47
C VAL A 430 19.56 4.42 12.34
N ARG A 431 18.29 4.27 11.92
CA ARG A 431 17.25 3.55 12.66
C ARG A 431 16.61 2.42 11.86
N ALA A 432 16.50 2.58 10.55
CA ALA A 432 15.93 1.55 9.68
C ALA A 432 16.59 1.59 8.30
N VAL A 433 16.53 0.45 7.61
CA VAL A 433 16.97 0.30 6.22
C VAL A 433 15.91 -0.46 5.46
N GLN A 434 15.57 0.02 4.25
CA GLN A 434 14.72 -0.70 3.32
C GLN A 434 15.53 -1.06 2.07
N VAL A 435 15.52 -2.35 1.71
CA VAL A 435 16.15 -2.87 0.50
C VAL A 435 15.05 -3.17 -0.51
N ASN A 436 14.99 -2.41 -1.59
CA ASN A 436 13.98 -2.57 -2.63
C ASN A 436 14.60 -3.29 -3.82
N TYR A 437 14.20 -4.54 -4.04
CA TYR A 437 14.72 -5.34 -5.14
C TYR A 437 13.98 -5.01 -6.44
N ALA A 438 14.74 -4.89 -7.52
CA ALA A 438 14.20 -4.86 -8.88
C ALA A 438 14.16 -6.28 -9.45
N ASP A 439 13.10 -6.58 -10.21
CA ASP A 439 12.91 -7.92 -10.81
C ASP A 439 13.56 -8.04 -12.21
N TYR A 440 14.68 -7.33 -12.40
CA TYR A 440 15.38 -7.29 -13.67
C TYR A 440 15.84 -8.68 -14.13
N ARG A 441 15.26 -9.16 -15.24
CA ARG A 441 15.55 -10.49 -15.83
C ARG A 441 15.57 -11.60 -14.77
N SER A 442 14.63 -11.55 -13.84
CA SER A 442 14.55 -12.50 -12.73
C SER A 442 14.27 -13.93 -13.22
N ASN A 443 13.56 -14.09 -14.34
CA ASN A 443 13.20 -15.35 -14.96
C ASN A 443 12.53 -16.34 -13.98
N ARG A 444 11.58 -15.79 -13.18
CA ARG A 444 10.77 -16.52 -12.22
C ARG A 444 9.30 -16.32 -12.52
N TYR A 445 8.51 -17.35 -12.31
CA TYR A 445 7.07 -17.36 -12.55
C TYR A 445 6.42 -18.25 -11.49
N GLY A 446 5.38 -17.74 -10.82
CA GLY A 446 4.73 -18.46 -9.74
C GLY A 446 5.61 -18.64 -8.51
N ASP A 447 5.40 -19.73 -7.78
CA ASP A 447 6.13 -20.10 -6.57
C ASP A 447 7.24 -21.11 -6.83
N ALA A 448 8.31 -21.03 -6.05
CA ALA A 448 9.39 -22.02 -6.03
C ALA A 448 10.08 -22.04 -4.67
N PRO A 449 10.57 -23.21 -4.21
CA PRO A 449 11.16 -23.36 -2.88
C PRO A 449 12.43 -22.53 -2.63
N ASP A 450 13.09 -22.05 -3.70
CA ASP A 450 14.29 -21.22 -3.63
C ASP A 450 13.98 -19.70 -3.73
N LEU A 451 12.70 -19.31 -3.73
CA LEU A 451 12.28 -17.92 -3.64
C LEU A 451 12.39 -17.44 -2.19
N ILE A 452 13.61 -17.20 -1.78
CA ILE A 452 13.99 -16.65 -0.48
C ILE A 452 14.97 -15.50 -0.68
N THR A 453 14.95 -14.54 0.23
CA THR A 453 15.86 -13.38 0.20
C THR A 453 16.74 -13.38 1.44
N GLN A 454 18.06 -13.45 1.25
CA GLN A 454 19.03 -13.52 2.33
C GLN A 454 20.15 -12.50 2.12
N PHE A 455 20.44 -11.72 3.16
CA PHE A 455 21.48 -10.69 3.15
C PHE A 455 21.92 -10.33 4.57
N ARG A 456 22.98 -9.50 4.65
CA ARG A 456 23.36 -8.79 5.88
C ARG A 456 23.37 -7.30 5.64
N LEU A 457 23.06 -6.54 6.67
CA LEU A 457 23.28 -5.10 6.74
C LEU A 457 24.45 -4.84 7.70
N LEU A 458 25.41 -4.09 7.22
CA LEU A 458 26.61 -3.73 7.97
C LEU A 458 26.70 -2.22 8.09
N GLY A 459 27.17 -1.72 9.23
CA GLY A 459 27.43 -0.32 9.48
C GLY A 459 28.89 -0.03 9.76
N SER A 460 29.36 1.16 9.40
CA SER A 460 30.73 1.59 9.68
C SER A 460 30.82 3.10 9.88
N ARG A 461 31.75 3.54 10.73
CA ARG A 461 32.11 4.96 10.88
C ARG A 461 33.22 5.40 9.93
N ASP A 462 34.14 4.50 9.61
CA ASP A 462 35.39 4.78 8.90
C ASP A 462 35.50 4.10 7.52
N GLY A 463 34.53 3.24 7.17
CA GLY A 463 34.51 2.44 5.94
C GLY A 463 35.50 1.26 5.95
N ARG A 464 36.15 0.97 7.08
CA ARG A 464 37.14 -0.10 7.25
C ARG A 464 36.71 -1.16 8.28
N HIS A 465 36.22 -0.73 9.41
CA HIS A 465 35.67 -1.58 10.47
C HIS A 465 34.16 -1.62 10.35
N TRP A 466 33.60 -2.81 10.29
CA TRP A 466 32.18 -3.06 10.01
C TRP A 466 31.53 -3.83 11.13
N ASP A 467 30.45 -3.31 11.65
CA ASP A 467 29.60 -3.97 12.62
C ASP A 467 28.33 -4.46 11.92
N THR A 468 27.80 -5.63 12.32
CA THR A 468 26.54 -6.14 11.83
C THR A 468 25.39 -5.34 12.41
N LEU A 469 24.59 -4.71 11.55
CA LEU A 469 23.35 -4.01 11.95
C LEU A 469 22.18 -4.99 11.99
N ALA A 470 22.11 -5.88 10.99
CA ALA A 470 21.11 -6.94 10.91
C ALA A 470 21.68 -8.14 10.12
N ASP A 471 21.28 -9.34 10.48
CA ASP A 471 21.66 -10.58 9.80
C ASP A 471 20.43 -11.39 9.41
N LEU A 472 20.05 -11.28 8.14
CA LEU A 472 18.98 -12.03 7.49
C LEU A 472 19.54 -13.19 6.64
N SER A 473 20.77 -13.67 6.90
CA SER A 473 21.41 -14.74 6.12
C SER A 473 20.76 -16.11 6.30
N ARG A 474 19.77 -16.23 7.19
CA ARG A 474 18.97 -17.44 7.42
C ARG A 474 17.48 -17.21 7.23
N GLU A 475 17.10 -16.11 6.59
CA GLU A 475 15.71 -15.83 6.27
C GLU A 475 15.15 -16.92 5.34
N THR A 476 13.87 -17.24 5.51
CA THR A 476 13.16 -18.29 4.78
C THR A 476 12.03 -17.76 3.91
N ARG A 477 11.79 -16.44 3.93
CA ARG A 477 10.83 -15.75 3.06
C ARG A 477 11.51 -15.01 1.92
N ASP A 478 10.77 -14.77 0.86
CA ASP A 478 11.14 -13.78 -0.14
C ASP A 478 10.75 -12.38 0.35
N HIS A 479 11.52 -11.36 -0.01
CA HIS A 479 11.28 -9.96 0.29
C HIS A 479 11.49 -9.13 -0.96
N ALA A 480 10.42 -8.59 -1.51
CA ALA A 480 10.55 -7.62 -2.60
C ALA A 480 11.02 -6.25 -2.10
N ASN A 481 10.61 -5.89 -0.89
CA ASN A 481 10.84 -4.59 -0.25
C ASN A 481 11.21 -4.82 1.23
N ALA A 482 12.37 -5.46 1.48
CA ALA A 482 12.80 -5.84 2.82
C ALA A 482 12.96 -4.61 3.72
N TYR A 483 12.11 -4.44 4.70
CA TYR A 483 12.19 -3.37 5.69
C TYR A 483 12.79 -3.90 7.00
N VAL A 484 13.88 -3.30 7.45
CA VAL A 484 14.62 -3.70 8.64
C VAL A 484 14.72 -2.54 9.61
N GLU A 485 13.94 -2.56 10.69
CA GLU A 485 14.13 -1.67 11.83
C GLU A 485 15.29 -2.16 12.69
N LEU A 486 16.22 -1.28 13.02
CA LEU A 486 17.35 -1.64 13.88
C LEU A 486 16.90 -1.70 15.35
N SER A 487 17.34 -2.73 16.08
CA SER A 487 17.02 -2.91 17.50
C SER A 487 17.47 -1.73 18.37
N GLN A 488 18.51 -1.02 17.96
CA GLN A 488 19.00 0.23 18.54
C GLN A 488 19.50 1.16 17.44
N PRO A 489 19.37 2.49 17.62
CA PRO A 489 19.94 3.44 16.67
C PRO A 489 21.45 3.26 16.53
N ALA A 490 21.93 3.19 15.29
CA ALA A 490 23.35 3.07 14.99
C ALA A 490 23.95 4.41 14.53
N ARG A 491 24.98 4.90 15.23
CA ARG A 491 25.67 6.12 14.83
C ARG A 491 26.82 5.78 13.88
N ILE A 492 26.56 5.90 12.58
CA ILE A 492 27.45 5.43 11.50
C ILE A 492 27.43 6.41 10.32
N ARG A 493 28.45 6.31 9.45
CA ARG A 493 28.55 7.03 8.19
C ARG A 493 28.28 6.14 6.99
N TYR A 494 28.63 4.86 7.04
CA TYR A 494 28.49 3.96 5.90
C TYR A 494 27.48 2.86 6.24
N VAL A 495 26.60 2.57 5.30
CA VAL A 495 25.68 1.42 5.33
C VAL A 495 26.03 0.50 4.17
N ARG A 496 26.18 -0.79 4.42
CA ARG A 496 26.48 -1.79 3.40
C ARG A 496 25.45 -2.90 3.42
N TYR A 497 24.89 -3.17 2.26
CA TYR A 497 24.22 -4.42 1.94
C TYR A 497 25.28 -5.46 1.53
N GLU A 498 25.22 -6.65 2.11
CA GLU A 498 26.03 -7.81 1.74
C GLU A 498 25.10 -8.95 1.33
N HIS A 499 25.19 -9.33 0.06
CA HIS A 499 24.35 -10.35 -0.55
C HIS A 499 24.71 -11.76 -0.08
N VAL A 500 23.68 -12.56 0.23
CA VAL A 500 23.79 -14.00 0.51
C VAL A 500 23.00 -14.80 -0.54
N HIS A 501 21.71 -14.49 -0.75
CA HIS A 501 20.88 -15.18 -1.73
C HIS A 501 19.68 -14.31 -2.14
N VAL A 502 19.27 -14.41 -3.40
CA VAL A 502 17.95 -14.05 -3.91
C VAL A 502 17.48 -15.13 -4.87
N GLY A 503 16.20 -15.46 -4.85
CA GLY A 503 15.62 -16.46 -5.75
C GLY A 503 15.61 -16.04 -7.22
N ALA A 504 15.69 -14.75 -7.54
CA ALA A 504 15.81 -14.23 -8.89
C ALA A 504 17.14 -14.63 -9.55
N ARG A 505 17.14 -14.72 -10.89
CA ARG A 505 18.35 -15.04 -11.66
C ARG A 505 19.43 -13.95 -11.53
N THR A 506 19.03 -12.70 -11.37
CA THR A 506 19.93 -11.55 -11.23
C THR A 506 19.78 -10.91 -9.86
N LEU A 507 20.86 -10.38 -9.31
CA LEU A 507 20.81 -9.50 -8.15
C LEU A 507 20.66 -8.07 -8.65
N ALA A 508 19.48 -7.48 -8.43
CA ALA A 508 19.18 -6.10 -8.78
C ALA A 508 18.49 -5.40 -7.61
N ILE A 509 18.95 -4.19 -7.27
CA ILE A 509 18.39 -3.37 -6.20
C ILE A 509 18.00 -2.01 -6.79
N ALA A 510 16.71 -1.67 -6.71
CA ALA A 510 16.19 -0.38 -7.13
C ALA A 510 16.64 0.71 -6.18
N ASP A 511 16.49 0.48 -4.87
CA ASP A 511 16.95 1.47 -3.89
C ASP A 511 17.35 0.82 -2.56
N LEU A 512 18.42 1.33 -1.97
CA LEU A 512 18.87 1.05 -0.61
C LEU A 512 18.57 2.27 0.25
N ARG A 513 17.35 2.33 0.76
CA ARG A 513 16.83 3.44 1.52
C ARG A 513 17.27 3.34 2.98
N VAL A 514 17.97 4.35 3.47
CA VAL A 514 18.47 4.41 4.85
C VAL A 514 17.71 5.50 5.59
N PHE A 515 17.10 5.16 6.72
CA PHE A 515 16.27 6.07 7.50
C PHE A 515 16.84 6.35 8.87
N GLY A 516 16.64 7.58 9.33
CA GLY A 516 17.09 8.08 10.62
C GLY A 516 17.20 9.60 10.64
N ASN A 517 18.13 10.15 11.41
CA ASN A 517 18.27 11.59 11.49
C ASN A 517 19.74 12.03 11.54
N ALA A 518 20.02 13.15 10.90
CA ALA A 518 21.22 13.95 11.13
C ALA A 518 21.05 14.83 12.37
N ASP A 519 22.16 15.24 12.97
CA ASP A 519 22.14 16.23 14.05
C ASP A 519 21.80 17.61 13.48
N GLY A 520 21.10 18.43 14.26
CA GLY A 520 20.78 19.81 13.92
C GLY A 520 19.31 20.13 13.99
N VAL A 521 18.95 21.28 13.44
CA VAL A 521 17.58 21.81 13.42
C VAL A 521 16.97 21.54 12.06
N ALA A 522 15.69 21.20 12.01
CA ALA A 522 14.91 21.06 10.78
C ALA A 522 15.02 22.30 9.88
N PRO A 523 14.85 22.16 8.56
CA PRO A 523 14.98 23.29 7.63
C PRO A 523 13.92 24.37 7.90
N PRO A 524 14.14 25.63 7.45
CA PRO A 524 13.12 26.66 7.52
C PRO A 524 11.97 26.39 6.56
N ALA A 525 10.80 26.95 6.85
CA ALA A 525 9.66 26.88 5.95
C ALA A 525 9.94 27.63 4.63
N PRO A 526 9.53 27.08 3.47
CA PRO A 526 9.60 27.80 2.21
C PRO A 526 8.55 28.93 2.16
N THR A 527 8.78 29.91 1.26
CA THR A 527 7.75 30.90 0.92
C THR A 527 6.97 30.41 -0.29
N LEU A 528 5.63 30.47 -0.20
CA LEU A 528 4.71 29.91 -1.18
C LEU A 528 4.04 31.00 -2.01
N THR A 529 3.88 30.74 -3.31
CA THR A 529 3.05 31.50 -4.26
C THR A 529 2.11 30.53 -4.98
N VAL A 530 0.82 30.87 -5.08
CA VAL A 530 -0.19 30.05 -5.76
C VAL A 530 -1.06 30.91 -6.66
N ALA A 531 -1.50 30.34 -7.78
CA ALA A 531 -2.45 30.96 -8.67
C ALA A 531 -3.33 29.89 -9.34
N ARG A 532 -4.65 29.97 -9.19
CA ARG A 532 -5.58 29.13 -9.96
C ARG A 532 -5.60 29.59 -11.42
N ARG A 533 -5.51 28.68 -12.38
CA ARG A 533 -5.55 29.02 -13.80
C ARG A 533 -6.97 29.40 -14.20
N LEU A 534 -7.10 30.53 -14.93
CA LEU A 534 -8.40 30.99 -15.43
C LEU A 534 -8.85 30.23 -16.69
N THR A 535 -7.90 29.66 -17.42
CA THR A 535 -8.18 28.88 -18.65
C THR A 535 -8.72 27.48 -18.34
N ASP A 536 -8.26 26.88 -17.25
CA ASP A 536 -8.81 25.66 -16.68
C ASP A 536 -8.74 25.72 -15.15
N THR A 537 -9.90 25.82 -14.54
CA THR A 537 -10.01 26.01 -13.09
C THR A 537 -9.84 24.73 -12.29
N ARG A 538 -9.60 23.59 -12.96
CA ARG A 538 -9.10 22.35 -12.34
C ARG A 538 -7.60 22.41 -12.07
N ASP A 539 -6.91 23.44 -12.59
CA ASP A 539 -5.46 23.62 -12.50
C ASP A 539 -5.07 24.78 -11.60
N ALA A 540 -3.93 24.64 -10.92
CA ALA A 540 -3.29 25.72 -10.21
C ALA A 540 -1.76 25.66 -10.37
N ASP A 541 -1.13 26.82 -10.59
CA ASP A 541 0.31 26.96 -10.56
C ASP A 541 0.76 27.25 -9.12
N ILE A 542 1.66 26.42 -8.62
CA ILE A 542 2.21 26.47 -7.27
C ILE A 542 3.71 26.61 -7.39
N ALA A 543 4.30 27.59 -6.72
CA ALA A 543 5.75 27.80 -6.68
C ALA A 543 6.20 28.14 -5.27
N TRP A 544 7.40 27.73 -4.91
CA TRP A 544 7.99 28.02 -3.60
C TRP A 544 9.46 28.35 -3.69
N THR A 545 9.96 29.04 -2.66
CA THR A 545 11.40 29.35 -2.59
C THR A 545 12.21 28.10 -2.28
N PRO A 546 13.33 27.85 -3.01
CA PRO A 546 14.21 26.73 -2.66
C PRO A 546 14.82 26.93 -1.26
N VAL A 547 14.88 25.86 -0.50
CA VAL A 547 15.48 25.82 0.83
C VAL A 547 16.85 25.13 0.74
N PRO A 548 17.94 25.81 1.11
CA PRO A 548 19.28 25.23 1.02
C PRO A 548 19.42 23.96 1.83
N GLY A 549 19.89 22.88 1.17
CA GLY A 549 20.10 21.58 1.80
C GLY A 549 18.81 20.74 2.00
N ALA A 550 17.67 21.18 1.49
CA ALA A 550 16.48 20.36 1.46
C ALA A 550 16.70 19.09 0.64
N VAL A 551 16.18 17.97 1.11
CA VAL A 551 16.06 16.70 0.37
C VAL A 551 14.81 16.72 -0.49
N GLY A 552 13.74 17.37 -0.02
CA GLY A 552 12.51 17.50 -0.77
C GLY A 552 11.48 18.42 -0.11
N TYR A 553 10.30 18.41 -0.70
CA TYR A 553 9.15 19.24 -0.32
C TYR A 553 7.87 18.42 -0.41
N ASN A 554 6.92 18.67 0.49
CA ASN A 554 5.54 18.23 0.36
C ASN A 554 4.66 19.46 0.07
N VAL A 555 4.06 19.50 -1.10
CA VAL A 555 2.98 20.42 -1.43
C VAL A 555 1.70 19.80 -0.91
N ARG A 556 1.00 20.50 -0.04
CA ARG A 556 -0.20 19.99 0.62
C ARG A 556 -1.39 20.90 0.35
N TRP A 557 -2.55 20.31 0.10
CA TRP A 557 -3.78 21.07 -0.13
C TRP A 557 -5.00 20.38 0.48
N GLY A 558 -6.07 21.14 0.62
CA GLY A 558 -7.33 20.67 1.16
C GLY A 558 -8.36 21.79 1.27
N LEU A 559 -9.50 21.51 1.90
CA LEU A 559 -10.59 22.47 2.02
C LEU A 559 -10.40 23.47 3.18
N ALA A 560 -9.54 23.16 4.15
CA ALA A 560 -9.25 24.01 5.30
C ALA A 560 -7.80 23.85 5.75
N ALA A 561 -7.29 24.83 6.48
CA ALA A 561 -5.88 24.88 6.92
C ALA A 561 -5.48 23.74 7.86
N ASP A 562 -6.43 23.19 8.60
CA ASP A 562 -6.30 22.02 9.48
C ASP A 562 -6.63 20.70 8.77
N ARG A 563 -6.89 20.71 7.47
CA ARG A 563 -7.32 19.56 6.65
C ARG A 563 -6.59 19.49 5.31
N LEU A 564 -5.26 19.62 5.36
CA LEU A 564 -4.37 19.52 4.20
C LEU A 564 -3.99 18.05 3.95
N HIS A 565 -4.96 17.20 3.59
CA HIS A 565 -4.77 15.76 3.47
C HIS A 565 -4.19 15.34 2.14
N ALA A 566 -4.49 16.05 1.05
CA ALA A 566 -3.89 15.78 -0.25
C ALA A 566 -2.44 16.28 -0.28
N THR A 567 -1.55 15.48 -0.88
CA THR A 567 -0.10 15.74 -0.84
C THR A 567 0.58 15.36 -2.16
N TYR A 568 1.47 16.23 -2.64
CA TYR A 568 2.42 15.92 -3.70
C TYR A 568 3.84 16.08 -3.17
N GLN A 569 4.57 14.97 -3.03
CA GLN A 569 5.98 14.98 -2.62
C GLN A 569 6.89 15.20 -3.83
N ARG A 570 7.84 16.13 -3.71
CA ARG A 570 8.85 16.42 -4.72
C ARG A 570 10.25 16.41 -4.12
N PHE A 571 11.19 15.74 -4.77
CA PHE A 571 12.59 15.78 -4.36
C PHE A 571 13.28 17.06 -4.85
N ALA A 572 14.38 17.45 -4.18
CA ALA A 572 15.04 18.72 -4.39
C ALA A 572 15.75 18.88 -5.75
N ASP A 573 15.91 17.82 -6.52
CA ASP A 573 16.40 17.83 -7.90
C ASP A 573 15.32 18.22 -8.92
N GLN A 574 14.06 18.20 -8.50
CA GLN A 574 12.93 18.61 -9.31
C GLN A 574 12.69 20.13 -9.16
N PRO A 575 12.03 20.78 -10.14
CA PRO A 575 11.73 22.21 -10.03
C PRO A 575 10.91 22.54 -8.78
N THR A 576 11.20 23.69 -8.14
CA THR A 576 10.43 24.25 -7.02
C THR A 576 9.13 24.92 -7.49
N GLN A 577 8.48 24.30 -8.44
CA GLN A 577 7.19 24.69 -8.99
C GLN A 577 6.44 23.45 -9.45
N LEU A 578 5.14 23.50 -9.41
CA LEU A 578 4.21 22.41 -9.79
C LEU A 578 2.94 23.04 -10.39
N THR A 579 2.49 22.53 -11.53
CA THR A 579 1.09 22.69 -11.90
C THR A 579 0.29 21.55 -11.28
N LEU A 580 -0.56 21.87 -10.34
CA LEU A 580 -1.47 20.92 -9.72
C LEU A 580 -2.70 20.81 -10.61
N HIS A 581 -2.95 19.63 -11.17
CA HIS A 581 -4.04 19.34 -12.09
C HIS A 581 -5.25 18.66 -11.42
N ALA A 582 -5.22 18.49 -10.10
CA ALA A 582 -6.14 17.64 -9.34
C ALA A 582 -7.33 18.39 -8.70
N LEU A 583 -7.60 19.63 -9.05
CA LEU A 583 -8.63 20.43 -8.38
C LEU A 583 -10.03 20.21 -8.97
N ASN A 584 -11.05 20.34 -8.12
CA ASN A 584 -12.45 20.33 -8.54
C ASN A 584 -12.91 21.75 -8.91
N LYS A 585 -13.70 21.90 -9.97
CA LYS A 585 -14.30 23.18 -10.34
C LYS A 585 -15.26 23.66 -9.25
N GLY A 586 -15.30 24.97 -9.04
CA GLY A 586 -16.19 25.59 -8.06
C GLY A 586 -15.82 25.36 -6.59
N VAL A 587 -14.78 24.59 -6.29
CA VAL A 587 -14.34 24.29 -4.93
C VAL A 587 -13.16 25.18 -4.53
N PRO A 588 -13.22 25.93 -3.43
CA PRO A 588 -12.08 26.67 -2.89
C PRO A 588 -11.11 25.73 -2.19
N TYR A 589 -9.80 26.01 -2.30
CA TYR A 589 -8.77 25.24 -1.62
C TYR A 589 -7.83 26.15 -0.85
N VAL A 590 -7.15 25.56 0.10
CA VAL A 590 -5.98 26.14 0.74
C VAL A 590 -4.76 25.25 0.47
N VAL A 591 -3.60 25.87 0.31
CA VAL A 591 -2.34 25.22 -0.05
C VAL A 591 -1.25 25.66 0.90
N ALA A 592 -0.39 24.73 1.29
CA ALA A 592 0.85 24.99 2.02
C ALA A 592 1.96 24.08 1.53
N VAL A 593 3.22 24.44 1.80
CA VAL A 593 4.40 23.64 1.48
C VAL A 593 5.26 23.50 2.73
N GLU A 594 5.78 22.31 2.95
CA GLU A 594 6.82 22.04 3.93
C GLU A 594 8.08 21.54 3.22
N ALA A 595 9.26 21.91 3.72
CA ALA A 595 10.54 21.38 3.29
C ALA A 595 10.99 20.29 4.26
N PHE A 596 11.72 19.30 3.77
CA PHE A 596 12.34 18.29 4.63
C PHE A 596 13.79 18.02 4.22
N ASP A 597 14.60 17.66 5.21
CA ASP A 597 15.98 17.22 5.02
C ASP A 597 16.32 16.07 6.00
N GLU A 598 17.59 15.69 6.08
CA GLU A 598 18.06 14.62 6.97
C GLU A 598 17.84 14.92 8.47
N ARG A 599 17.56 16.18 8.86
CA ARG A 599 17.38 16.63 10.25
C ARG A 599 15.92 16.61 10.69
N GLY A 600 14.98 16.72 9.72
CA GLY A 600 13.56 16.74 10.01
C GLY A 600 12.74 17.50 8.97
N VAL A 601 11.52 17.83 9.35
CA VAL A 601 10.53 18.53 8.52
C VAL A 601 10.33 19.94 9.05
N SER A 602 10.29 20.93 8.16
CA SER A 602 10.00 22.33 8.52
C SER A 602 8.57 22.47 9.07
N VAL A 603 8.27 23.56 9.75
CA VAL A 603 6.88 24.00 9.87
C VAL A 603 6.32 24.31 8.48
N LEU A 604 5.01 24.25 8.34
CA LEU A 604 4.33 24.61 7.09
C LEU A 604 4.62 26.08 6.72
N SER A 605 4.70 26.37 5.44
CA SER A 605 4.64 27.72 4.91
C SER A 605 3.36 28.42 5.39
N ARG A 606 3.29 29.75 5.23
CA ARG A 606 2.00 30.43 5.34
C ARG A 606 1.01 29.78 4.35
N VAL A 607 -0.17 29.45 4.87
CA VAL A 607 -1.25 28.90 4.05
C VAL A 607 -1.73 29.96 3.05
N ALA A 608 -1.83 29.57 1.79
CA ALA A 608 -2.36 30.40 0.70
C ALA A 608 -3.71 29.87 0.25
N THR A 609 -4.61 30.76 -0.19
CA THR A 609 -5.96 30.40 -0.65
C THR A 609 -6.02 30.40 -2.18
N LEU A 610 -6.60 29.35 -2.72
CA LEU A 610 -7.07 29.26 -4.11
C LEU A 610 -8.59 29.44 -4.09
N PRO A 611 -9.12 30.59 -4.54
CA PRO A 611 -10.56 30.84 -4.49
C PRO A 611 -11.33 29.83 -5.36
N ALA A 612 -12.61 29.62 -5.02
CA ALA A 612 -13.52 29.00 -5.95
C ALA A 612 -13.56 29.84 -7.24
N SER A 613 -13.45 29.17 -8.36
CA SER A 613 -13.61 29.79 -9.67
C SER A 613 -15.05 29.66 -10.13
N PRO A 614 -15.61 30.66 -10.81
CA PRO A 614 -16.95 30.54 -11.38
C PRO A 614 -17.04 29.44 -12.43
#